data_100f27da006da30e2e79c8626f4b648f
#
_entry.id   100f27da006da30e2e79c8626f4b648f
#
_cell.length_a   1.000
_cell.length_b   1.000
_cell.length_c   1.000
_cell.angle_alpha   90.00
_cell.angle_beta   90.00
_cell.angle_gamma   90.00
#
_symmetry.space_group_name_H-M   'P 1'
#
loop_
_entity.id
_entity.type
_entity.pdbx_description
1 polymer ?
#
loop_
_entity_poly.entity_id
_entity_poly.type
_entity_poly.pdbx_seq_one_letter_code
_entity_poly.pdbx_strand_id
1 'polypeptide(L)'
;MSYWQDKVAIVTGGSSGLGRAIAEAFTAAGARVVIASRHAETLEQTAAQLSQNGRQVTPVAADVTRQEDVERLFTRTIDEFGRLDALVNNAGRSMRRAVLETTPEDFQQLMELNLIGLVRTTRAAAPHLLANRGHLVNISSLAGKSAARWVGAYPATKFAVSAYTQQLRLELGPQGLHVLLVCPGPIARDEPRDDNSRELRGEQAPGVPASALKPGAGVRTKAIQPERLAAAILRACEKRKAELIVPPAARLLFALMQLSPRLADWIVRKTT
;
A
#
# COMPACT_ATOMS: atom_id res chain seq x y z
N MET A 1 14.96 14.14 -19.89
CA MET A 1 13.57 13.61 -19.80
C MET A 1 13.45 12.82 -18.52
N SER A 2 12.28 12.89 -17.83
CA SER A 2 12.01 12.09 -16.63
C SER A 2 11.95 10.60 -16.99
N TYR A 3 12.37 9.74 -16.06
CA TYR A 3 12.24 8.28 -16.22
C TYR A 3 10.78 7.84 -16.45
N TRP A 4 9.82 8.59 -15.88
CA TRP A 4 8.40 8.28 -15.90
C TRP A 4 7.64 8.95 -17.05
N GLN A 5 8.33 9.77 -17.87
CA GLN A 5 7.69 10.46 -18.99
C GLN A 5 6.97 9.46 -19.91
N ASP A 6 5.68 9.69 -20.17
CA ASP A 6 4.77 8.89 -21.01
C ASP A 6 4.54 7.42 -20.56
N LYS A 7 5.02 7.03 -19.40
CA LYS A 7 4.72 5.74 -18.79
C LYS A 7 3.34 5.73 -18.17
N VAL A 8 2.72 4.55 -18.13
CA VAL A 8 1.38 4.35 -17.58
C VAL A 8 1.47 3.68 -16.21
N ALA A 9 0.86 4.28 -15.20
CA ALA A 9 0.84 3.76 -13.84
C ALA A 9 -0.60 3.60 -13.32
N ILE A 10 -0.91 2.45 -12.69
CA ILE A 10 -2.14 2.25 -11.91
C ILE A 10 -1.81 2.40 -10.43
N VAL A 11 -2.63 3.17 -9.69
CA VAL A 11 -2.55 3.30 -8.23
C VAL A 11 -3.88 2.92 -7.59
N THR A 12 -3.92 1.77 -6.89
CA THR A 12 -5.11 1.36 -6.14
C THR A 12 -5.21 2.11 -4.81
N GLY A 13 -6.44 2.47 -4.38
CA GLY A 13 -6.63 3.37 -3.24
C GLY A 13 -6.10 4.78 -3.51
N GLY A 14 -6.17 5.23 -4.78
CA GLY A 14 -5.57 6.48 -5.26
C GLY A 14 -6.33 7.76 -4.92
N SER A 15 -7.52 7.66 -4.30
CA SER A 15 -8.37 8.81 -3.99
C SER A 15 -7.98 9.58 -2.73
N SER A 16 -7.08 9.07 -1.88
CA SER A 16 -6.73 9.73 -0.62
C SER A 16 -5.36 9.32 -0.08
N GLY A 17 -4.84 10.07 0.88
CA GLY A 17 -3.65 9.75 1.67
C GLY A 17 -2.43 9.38 0.81
N LEU A 18 -1.76 8.27 1.15
CA LEU A 18 -0.56 7.83 0.43
C LEU A 18 -0.82 7.53 -1.05
N GLY A 19 -1.97 6.90 -1.39
CA GLY A 19 -2.31 6.58 -2.77
C GLY A 19 -2.41 7.83 -3.64
N ARG A 20 -3.09 8.88 -3.15
CA ARG A 20 -3.17 10.18 -3.83
C ARG A 20 -1.77 10.81 -3.99
N ALA A 21 -0.96 10.82 -2.93
CA ALA A 21 0.38 11.37 -3.01
C ALA A 21 1.29 10.60 -4.01
N ILE A 22 1.13 9.28 -4.11
CA ILE A 22 1.85 8.47 -5.12
C ILE A 22 1.37 8.82 -6.53
N ALA A 23 0.04 8.92 -6.73
CA ALA A 23 -0.51 9.32 -8.03
C ALA A 23 -0.01 10.71 -8.45
N GLU A 24 0.00 11.67 -7.53
CA GLU A 24 0.55 13.01 -7.74
C GLU A 24 2.03 12.98 -8.13
N ALA A 25 2.84 12.19 -7.42
CA ALA A 25 4.27 12.07 -7.71
C ALA A 25 4.53 11.47 -9.10
N PHE A 26 3.79 10.44 -9.51
CA PHE A 26 3.87 9.89 -10.87
C PHE A 26 3.47 10.91 -11.92
N THR A 27 2.35 11.60 -11.70
CA THR A 27 1.82 12.63 -12.60
C THR A 27 2.80 13.79 -12.74
N ALA A 28 3.41 14.25 -11.62
CA ALA A 28 4.43 15.29 -11.64
C ALA A 28 5.71 14.86 -12.38
N ALA A 29 5.99 13.56 -12.40
CA ALA A 29 7.11 12.99 -13.15
C ALA A 29 6.81 12.74 -14.65
N GLY A 30 5.63 13.09 -15.13
CA GLY A 30 5.22 12.97 -16.53
C GLY A 30 4.55 11.65 -16.91
N ALA A 31 4.17 10.83 -15.93
CA ALA A 31 3.41 9.61 -16.19
C ALA A 31 1.91 9.90 -16.43
N ARG A 32 1.27 9.06 -17.23
CA ARG A 32 -0.18 8.92 -17.31
C ARG A 32 -0.65 8.02 -16.19
N VAL A 33 -1.57 8.48 -15.37
CA VAL A 33 -1.92 7.78 -14.13
C VAL A 33 -3.38 7.38 -14.11
N VAL A 34 -3.65 6.11 -13.84
CA VAL A 34 -4.98 5.61 -13.52
C VAL A 34 -5.08 5.46 -12.01
N ILE A 35 -6.05 6.13 -11.41
CA ILE A 35 -6.36 5.96 -9.99
C ILE A 35 -7.62 5.12 -9.82
N ALA A 36 -7.57 4.16 -8.88
CA ALA A 36 -8.69 3.28 -8.60
C ALA A 36 -9.10 3.34 -7.13
N SER A 37 -10.39 3.48 -6.85
CA SER A 37 -11.00 3.32 -5.52
C SER A 37 -12.49 3.02 -5.65
N ARG A 38 -13.15 2.66 -4.54
CA ARG A 38 -14.58 2.29 -4.54
C ARG A 38 -15.54 3.49 -4.66
N HIS A 39 -15.14 4.64 -4.16
CA HIS A 39 -15.98 5.84 -4.10
C HIS A 39 -15.74 6.70 -5.33
N ALA A 40 -16.66 6.63 -6.32
CA ALA A 40 -16.53 7.30 -7.61
C ALA A 40 -16.40 8.81 -7.46
N GLU A 41 -17.25 9.45 -6.66
CA GLU A 41 -17.27 10.90 -6.49
C GLU A 41 -15.93 11.46 -5.97
N THR A 42 -15.42 10.90 -4.86
CA THR A 42 -14.11 11.31 -4.31
C THR A 42 -12.97 11.02 -5.29
N LEU A 43 -13.09 9.94 -6.06
CA LEU A 43 -12.10 9.56 -7.05
C LEU A 43 -12.05 10.54 -8.22
N GLU A 44 -13.21 10.96 -8.74
CA GLU A 44 -13.34 11.96 -9.82
C GLU A 44 -12.83 13.34 -9.38
N GLN A 45 -13.19 13.77 -8.17
CA GLN A 45 -12.67 15.01 -7.58
C GLN A 45 -11.13 14.98 -7.49
N THR A 46 -10.57 13.86 -7.03
CA THR A 46 -9.12 13.69 -6.92
C THR A 46 -8.46 13.71 -8.30
N ALA A 47 -9.04 13.02 -9.29
CA ALA A 47 -8.54 13.01 -10.66
C ALA A 47 -8.52 14.41 -11.27
N ALA A 48 -9.62 15.17 -11.10
CA ALA A 48 -9.72 16.55 -11.57
C ALA A 48 -8.65 17.46 -10.94
N GLN A 49 -8.40 17.32 -9.63
CA GLN A 49 -7.36 18.07 -8.92
C GLN A 49 -5.94 17.72 -9.43
N LEU A 50 -5.67 16.45 -9.71
CA LEU A 50 -4.37 15.99 -10.16
C LEU A 50 -4.13 16.23 -11.67
N SER A 51 -5.19 16.39 -12.48
CA SER A 51 -5.12 16.59 -13.92
C SER A 51 -4.79 18.04 -14.34
N GLN A 52 -4.50 18.92 -13.40
CA GLN A 52 -4.15 20.31 -13.70
C GLN A 52 -2.81 20.39 -14.46
N ASN A 53 -2.62 21.48 -15.24
CA ASN A 53 -1.39 21.78 -15.99
C ASN A 53 -1.03 20.73 -17.07
N GLY A 54 -2.03 20.22 -17.80
CA GLY A 54 -1.82 19.26 -18.91
C GLY A 54 -1.47 17.84 -18.46
N ARG A 55 -1.61 17.54 -17.19
CA ARG A 55 -1.38 16.18 -16.64
C ARG A 55 -2.59 15.30 -16.94
N GLN A 56 -2.35 14.00 -17.12
CA GLN A 56 -3.41 13.04 -17.41
C GLN A 56 -3.60 12.06 -16.25
N VAL A 57 -4.75 12.18 -15.58
CA VAL A 57 -5.17 11.24 -14.49
C VAL A 57 -6.57 10.74 -14.81
N THR A 58 -6.71 9.43 -14.99
CA THR A 58 -7.97 8.76 -15.31
C THR A 58 -8.53 8.09 -14.06
N PRO A 59 -9.75 8.47 -13.60
CA PRO A 59 -10.42 7.79 -12.50
C PRO A 59 -11.12 6.51 -12.99
N VAL A 60 -10.98 5.40 -12.26
CA VAL A 60 -11.73 4.16 -12.47
C VAL A 60 -12.29 3.67 -11.15
N ALA A 61 -13.61 3.77 -10.97
CA ALA A 61 -14.26 3.21 -9.79
C ALA A 61 -14.14 1.68 -9.80
N ALA A 62 -13.42 1.12 -8.80
CA ALA A 62 -13.18 -0.30 -8.70
C ALA A 62 -12.97 -0.75 -7.25
N ASP A 63 -13.61 -1.83 -6.85
CA ASP A 63 -13.33 -2.56 -5.62
C ASP A 63 -12.37 -3.71 -5.92
N VAL A 64 -11.16 -3.64 -5.38
CA VAL A 64 -10.12 -4.67 -5.59
C VAL A 64 -10.52 -6.05 -5.02
N THR A 65 -11.56 -6.12 -4.19
CA THR A 65 -12.10 -7.38 -3.67
C THR A 65 -13.04 -8.06 -4.67
N ARG A 66 -13.41 -7.39 -5.76
CA ARG A 66 -14.30 -7.92 -6.80
C ARG A 66 -13.52 -8.16 -8.08
N GLN A 67 -13.59 -9.38 -8.60
CA GLN A 67 -12.83 -9.78 -9.79
C GLN A 67 -13.25 -8.96 -11.02
N GLU A 68 -14.56 -8.73 -11.20
CA GLU A 68 -15.11 -7.99 -12.34
C GLU A 68 -14.65 -6.53 -12.37
N ASP A 69 -14.51 -5.91 -11.20
CA ASP A 69 -14.03 -4.54 -11.08
C ASP A 69 -12.54 -4.44 -11.44
N VAL A 70 -11.76 -5.45 -11.02
CA VAL A 70 -10.35 -5.54 -11.39
C VAL A 70 -10.20 -5.71 -12.90
N GLU A 71 -10.93 -6.64 -13.51
CA GLU A 71 -10.91 -6.86 -14.96
C GLU A 71 -11.26 -5.58 -15.73
N ARG A 72 -12.34 -4.90 -15.33
CA ARG A 72 -12.74 -3.61 -15.92
C ARG A 72 -11.66 -2.53 -15.79
N LEU A 73 -10.98 -2.44 -14.63
CA LEU A 73 -9.89 -1.49 -14.40
C LEU A 73 -8.75 -1.70 -15.40
N PHE A 74 -8.31 -2.94 -15.56
CA PHE A 74 -7.19 -3.25 -16.45
C PHE A 74 -7.58 -3.15 -17.93
N THR A 75 -8.74 -3.65 -18.33
CA THR A 75 -9.25 -3.52 -19.69
C THR A 75 -9.30 -2.04 -20.10
N ARG A 76 -9.96 -1.20 -19.28
CA ARG A 76 -10.03 0.25 -19.56
C ARG A 76 -8.64 0.90 -19.66
N THR A 77 -7.71 0.52 -18.78
CA THR A 77 -6.35 1.08 -18.83
C THR A 77 -5.62 0.70 -20.12
N ILE A 78 -5.74 -0.56 -20.55
CA ILE A 78 -5.06 -1.04 -21.76
C ILE A 78 -5.73 -0.49 -23.02
N ASP A 79 -7.04 -0.41 -23.06
CA ASP A 79 -7.77 0.19 -24.19
C ASP A 79 -7.43 1.67 -24.38
N GLU A 80 -7.28 2.42 -23.27
CA GLU A 80 -6.98 3.86 -23.33
C GLU A 80 -5.50 4.16 -23.63
N PHE A 81 -4.57 3.36 -23.09
CA PHE A 81 -3.13 3.69 -23.14
C PHE A 81 -2.28 2.67 -23.87
N GLY A 82 -2.76 1.48 -24.22
CA GLY A 82 -2.03 0.43 -24.92
C GLY A 82 -0.92 -0.25 -24.11
N ARG A 83 -0.66 0.17 -22.86
CA ARG A 83 0.46 -0.31 -22.05
C ARG A 83 0.22 -0.14 -20.54
N LEU A 84 1.02 -0.86 -19.75
CA LEU A 84 1.13 -0.64 -18.31
C LEU A 84 2.60 -0.79 -17.89
N ASP A 85 3.13 0.23 -17.23
CA ASP A 85 4.54 0.27 -16.78
C ASP A 85 4.69 0.15 -15.27
N ALA A 86 3.67 0.56 -14.51
CA ALA A 86 3.70 0.42 -13.05
C ALA A 86 2.32 0.08 -12.47
N LEU A 87 2.30 -0.85 -11.51
CA LEU A 87 1.16 -1.07 -10.61
C LEU A 87 1.59 -0.78 -9.18
N VAL A 88 0.84 0.09 -8.49
CA VAL A 88 0.98 0.32 -7.05
C VAL A 88 -0.22 -0.26 -6.32
N ASN A 89 -0.03 -1.38 -5.66
CA ASN A 89 -0.99 -2.00 -4.78
C ASN A 89 -0.95 -1.29 -3.42
N ASN A 90 -1.74 -0.23 -3.30
CA ASN A 90 -1.84 0.59 -2.10
C ASN A 90 -3.19 0.43 -1.39
N ALA A 91 -4.24 -0.02 -2.07
CA ALA A 91 -5.53 -0.27 -1.45
C ALA A 91 -5.39 -1.19 -0.23
N GLY A 92 -5.97 -0.80 0.89
CA GLY A 92 -5.88 -1.56 2.14
C GLY A 92 -6.29 -0.73 3.34
N ARG A 93 -6.48 -1.39 4.47
CA ARG A 93 -6.84 -0.75 5.73
C ARG A 93 -6.11 -1.40 6.90
N SER A 94 -5.96 -0.65 8.00
CA SER A 94 -5.49 -1.16 9.28
C SER A 94 -6.68 -1.46 10.20
N MET A 95 -6.41 -2.17 11.28
CA MET A 95 -7.39 -2.47 12.33
C MET A 95 -6.82 -2.03 13.69
N ARG A 96 -7.70 -1.78 14.66
CA ARG A 96 -7.38 -1.59 16.08
C ARG A 96 -8.31 -2.48 16.90
N ARG A 97 -7.73 -3.54 17.47
CA ARG A 97 -8.48 -4.51 18.27
C ARG A 97 -7.51 -5.36 19.09
N ALA A 98 -7.92 -5.80 20.27
CA ALA A 98 -7.21 -6.81 21.05
C ALA A 98 -7.20 -8.15 20.30
N VAL A 99 -6.15 -8.96 20.48
CA VAL A 99 -5.96 -10.18 19.69
C VAL A 99 -7.10 -11.19 19.91
N LEU A 100 -7.58 -11.34 21.13
CA LEU A 100 -8.67 -12.27 21.44
C LEU A 100 -10.05 -11.75 21.05
N GLU A 101 -10.19 -10.45 20.88
CA GLU A 101 -11.41 -9.82 20.39
C GLU A 101 -11.47 -9.78 18.85
N THR A 102 -10.39 -10.19 18.18
CA THR A 102 -10.31 -10.23 16.71
C THR A 102 -10.90 -11.54 16.22
N THR A 103 -12.05 -11.49 15.57
CA THR A 103 -12.78 -12.68 15.12
C THR A 103 -12.19 -13.28 13.84
N PRO A 104 -12.51 -14.55 13.51
CA PRO A 104 -12.17 -15.14 12.20
C PRO A 104 -12.68 -14.30 11.02
N GLU A 105 -13.87 -13.70 11.14
CA GLU A 105 -14.48 -12.86 10.11
C GLU A 105 -13.68 -11.57 9.90
N ASP A 106 -13.16 -10.96 10.97
CA ASP A 106 -12.24 -9.83 10.88
C ASP A 106 -10.97 -10.19 10.08
N PHE A 107 -10.41 -11.39 10.34
CA PHE A 107 -9.28 -11.91 9.59
C PHE A 107 -9.63 -12.09 8.11
N GLN A 108 -10.76 -12.74 7.82
CA GLN A 108 -11.20 -12.98 6.44
C GLN A 108 -11.40 -11.68 5.67
N GLN A 109 -12.14 -10.72 6.24
CA GLN A 109 -12.39 -9.42 5.60
C GLN A 109 -11.11 -8.63 5.36
N LEU A 110 -10.19 -8.64 6.33
CA LEU A 110 -8.96 -7.87 6.20
C LEU A 110 -7.98 -8.53 5.24
N MET A 111 -7.92 -9.86 5.21
CA MET A 111 -7.15 -10.64 4.22
C MET A 111 -7.70 -10.43 2.82
N GLU A 112 -9.03 -10.44 2.66
CA GLU A 112 -9.68 -10.23 1.36
C GLU A 112 -9.26 -8.89 0.75
N LEU A 113 -9.27 -7.80 1.53
CA LEU A 113 -8.87 -6.50 1.04
C LEU A 113 -7.35 -6.36 0.88
N ASN A 114 -6.59 -6.67 1.93
CA ASN A 114 -5.16 -6.33 1.99
C ASN A 114 -4.26 -7.30 1.22
N LEU A 115 -4.69 -8.56 1.04
CA LEU A 115 -3.92 -9.58 0.34
C LEU A 115 -4.62 -10.07 -0.93
N ILE A 116 -5.85 -10.60 -0.84
CA ILE A 116 -6.49 -11.23 -2.00
C ILE A 116 -6.78 -10.19 -3.09
N GLY A 117 -7.22 -8.98 -2.72
CA GLY A 117 -7.36 -7.87 -3.66
C GLY A 117 -6.04 -7.51 -4.35
N LEU A 118 -4.94 -7.48 -3.60
CA LEU A 118 -3.59 -7.28 -4.15
C LEU A 118 -3.18 -8.43 -5.10
N VAL A 119 -3.52 -9.67 -4.77
CA VAL A 119 -3.26 -10.83 -5.65
C VAL A 119 -4.04 -10.70 -6.97
N ARG A 120 -5.34 -10.33 -6.91
CA ARG A 120 -6.16 -10.13 -8.13
C ARG A 120 -5.55 -9.07 -9.04
N THR A 121 -5.25 -7.89 -8.50
CA THR A 121 -4.65 -6.78 -9.27
C THR A 121 -3.27 -7.15 -9.82
N THR A 122 -2.44 -7.86 -9.04
CA THR A 122 -1.14 -8.34 -9.50
C THR A 122 -1.27 -9.32 -10.67
N ARG A 123 -2.19 -10.29 -10.59
CA ARG A 123 -2.43 -11.27 -11.66
C ARG A 123 -2.89 -10.60 -12.95
N ALA A 124 -3.80 -9.62 -12.86
CA ALA A 124 -4.25 -8.86 -14.02
C ALA A 124 -3.13 -7.99 -14.62
N ALA A 125 -2.27 -7.41 -13.80
CA ALA A 125 -1.17 -6.56 -14.25
C ALA A 125 0.02 -7.33 -14.83
N ALA A 126 0.30 -8.54 -14.34
CA ALA A 126 1.55 -9.24 -14.58
C ALA A 126 1.91 -9.39 -16.08
N PRO A 127 1.00 -9.79 -17.00
CA PRO A 127 1.34 -9.90 -18.42
C PRO A 127 1.82 -8.58 -19.01
N HIS A 128 1.15 -7.47 -18.69
CA HIS A 128 1.46 -6.14 -19.20
C HIS A 128 2.76 -5.58 -18.61
N LEU A 129 2.97 -5.79 -17.32
CA LEU A 129 4.20 -5.36 -16.63
C LEU A 129 5.42 -6.14 -17.12
N LEU A 130 5.28 -7.46 -17.37
CA LEU A 130 6.37 -8.28 -17.91
C LEU A 130 6.75 -7.83 -19.32
N ALA A 131 5.76 -7.59 -20.19
CA ALA A 131 5.99 -7.10 -21.56
C ALA A 131 6.78 -5.77 -21.59
N ASN A 132 6.58 -4.90 -20.59
CA ASN A 132 7.22 -3.58 -20.51
C ASN A 132 8.42 -3.54 -19.54
N ARG A 133 8.85 -4.67 -18.97
CA ARG A 133 9.85 -4.72 -17.88
C ARG A 133 9.54 -3.72 -16.76
N GLY A 134 8.26 -3.64 -16.44
CA GLY A 134 7.66 -2.65 -15.56
C GLY A 134 7.96 -2.83 -14.08
N HIS A 135 7.15 -2.16 -13.26
CA HIS A 135 7.31 -2.08 -11.81
C HIS A 135 6.04 -2.52 -11.11
N LEU A 136 6.16 -3.47 -10.19
CA LEU A 136 5.13 -3.86 -9.25
C LEU A 136 5.52 -3.34 -7.86
N VAL A 137 4.70 -2.49 -7.26
CA VAL A 137 4.92 -1.92 -5.94
C VAL A 137 3.84 -2.39 -5.00
N ASN A 138 4.21 -3.12 -3.96
CA ASN A 138 3.29 -3.59 -2.93
C ASN A 138 3.49 -2.82 -1.62
N ILE A 139 2.45 -2.10 -1.19
CA ILE A 139 2.49 -1.36 0.06
C ILE A 139 2.16 -2.30 1.23
N SER A 140 3.21 -2.70 1.95
CA SER A 140 3.12 -3.40 3.21
C SER A 140 3.11 -2.41 4.39
N SER A 141 3.86 -2.67 5.43
CA SER A 141 4.01 -1.84 6.65
C SER A 141 5.22 -2.33 7.42
N LEU A 142 5.70 -1.57 8.40
CA LEU A 142 6.56 -2.12 9.46
C LEU A 142 5.86 -3.29 10.18
N ALA A 143 4.52 -3.29 10.25
CA ALA A 143 3.72 -4.40 10.76
C ALA A 143 3.81 -5.69 9.92
N GLY A 144 4.35 -5.64 8.71
CA GLY A 144 4.69 -6.82 7.88
C GLY A 144 6.10 -7.36 8.13
N LYS A 145 6.82 -6.81 9.11
CA LYS A 145 8.15 -7.23 9.57
C LYS A 145 8.14 -7.57 11.06
N SER A 146 7.26 -6.96 11.84
CA SER A 146 7.09 -7.20 13.28
C SER A 146 5.67 -6.85 13.69
N ALA A 147 5.00 -7.76 14.41
CA ALA A 147 3.67 -7.53 14.92
C ALA A 147 3.72 -6.56 16.11
N ALA A 148 2.78 -5.62 16.15
CA ALA A 148 2.56 -4.75 17.30
C ALA A 148 1.29 -5.18 18.05
N ARG A 149 1.14 -4.73 19.30
CA ARG A 149 -0.07 -4.97 20.10
C ARG A 149 -1.25 -4.15 19.56
N TRP A 150 -2.47 -4.60 19.82
CA TRP A 150 -3.72 -3.84 19.59
C TRP A 150 -4.03 -3.51 18.11
N VAL A 151 -3.48 -4.27 17.19
CA VAL A 151 -3.68 -4.06 15.75
C VAL A 151 -4.42 -5.21 15.06
N GLY A 152 -5.05 -6.09 15.83
CA GLY A 152 -5.91 -7.18 15.35
C GLY A 152 -5.26 -8.02 14.26
N ALA A 153 -6.01 -8.31 13.21
CA ALA A 153 -5.57 -9.12 12.07
C ALA A 153 -4.56 -8.42 11.15
N TYR A 154 -4.35 -7.09 11.30
CA TYR A 154 -3.56 -6.30 10.37
C TYR A 154 -2.12 -6.81 10.14
N PRO A 155 -1.33 -7.14 11.20
CA PRO A 155 0.03 -7.65 11.00
C PRO A 155 0.05 -8.94 10.17
N ALA A 156 -0.85 -9.88 10.41
CA ALA A 156 -0.92 -11.13 9.67
C ALA A 156 -1.11 -10.86 8.16
N THR A 157 -2.00 -9.91 7.78
CA THR A 157 -2.19 -9.54 6.38
C THR A 157 -0.92 -8.94 5.77
N LYS A 158 -0.18 -8.11 6.52
CA LYS A 158 1.02 -7.44 6.01
C LYS A 158 2.25 -8.34 5.97
N PHE A 159 2.35 -9.34 6.85
CA PHE A 159 3.32 -10.44 6.72
C PHE A 159 3.04 -11.26 5.45
N ALA A 160 1.78 -11.61 5.20
CA ALA A 160 1.38 -12.32 3.98
C ALA A 160 1.71 -11.53 2.71
N VAL A 161 1.45 -10.21 2.67
CA VAL A 161 1.88 -9.33 1.57
C VAL A 161 3.41 -9.35 1.40
N SER A 162 4.17 -9.33 2.50
CA SER A 162 5.64 -9.36 2.42
C SER A 162 6.15 -10.69 1.85
N ALA A 163 5.59 -11.82 2.28
CA ALA A 163 5.92 -13.14 1.78
C ALA A 163 5.57 -13.28 0.28
N TYR A 164 4.36 -12.92 -0.10
CA TYR A 164 3.91 -12.94 -1.50
C TYR A 164 4.77 -12.05 -2.40
N THR A 165 5.15 -10.86 -1.92
CA THR A 165 6.03 -9.96 -2.67
C THR A 165 7.42 -10.55 -2.88
N GLN A 166 7.96 -11.25 -1.87
CA GLN A 166 9.23 -11.96 -2.00
C GLN A 166 9.15 -13.07 -3.03
N GLN A 167 8.09 -13.88 -3.02
CA GLN A 167 7.87 -14.95 -4.00
C GLN A 167 7.76 -14.39 -5.43
N LEU A 168 6.97 -13.34 -5.64
CA LEU A 168 6.87 -12.65 -6.94
C LEU A 168 8.23 -12.18 -7.46
N ARG A 169 9.07 -11.65 -6.58
CA ARG A 169 10.41 -11.19 -6.95
C ARG A 169 11.33 -12.35 -7.36
N LEU A 170 11.23 -13.50 -6.69
CA LEU A 170 12.03 -14.69 -7.02
C LEU A 170 11.61 -15.30 -8.35
N GLU A 171 10.30 -15.35 -8.63
CA GLU A 171 9.76 -16.01 -9.82
C GLU A 171 9.74 -15.10 -11.06
N LEU A 172 9.36 -13.83 -10.90
CA LEU A 172 9.17 -12.91 -12.03
C LEU A 172 10.32 -11.90 -12.22
N GLY A 173 11.18 -11.74 -11.20
CA GLY A 173 12.37 -10.88 -11.30
C GLY A 173 13.32 -11.30 -12.43
N PRO A 174 13.66 -12.59 -12.57
CA PRO A 174 14.49 -13.08 -13.68
C PRO A 174 13.88 -12.81 -15.06
N GLN A 175 12.55 -12.68 -15.16
CA GLN A 175 11.81 -12.34 -16.38
C GLN A 175 11.79 -10.82 -16.67
N GLY A 176 12.43 -10.00 -15.82
CA GLY A 176 12.56 -8.56 -16.02
C GLY A 176 11.56 -7.70 -15.22
N LEU A 177 10.60 -8.29 -14.49
CA LEU A 177 9.70 -7.53 -13.62
C LEU A 177 10.46 -6.95 -12.43
N HIS A 178 10.33 -5.67 -12.16
CA HIS A 178 10.78 -5.09 -10.91
C HIS A 178 9.69 -5.21 -9.83
N VAL A 179 10.00 -5.82 -8.70
CA VAL A 179 9.05 -5.99 -7.59
C VAL A 179 9.60 -5.30 -6.33
N LEU A 180 8.92 -4.24 -5.89
CA LEU A 180 9.26 -3.43 -4.73
C LEU A 180 8.31 -3.70 -3.56
N LEU A 181 8.84 -4.11 -2.42
CA LEU A 181 8.14 -4.12 -1.14
C LEU A 181 8.36 -2.79 -0.41
N VAL A 182 7.28 -2.09 -0.05
CA VAL A 182 7.35 -0.85 0.73
C VAL A 182 6.83 -1.11 2.14
N CYS A 183 7.68 -0.89 3.15
CA CYS A 183 7.35 -1.08 4.57
C CYS A 183 7.42 0.25 5.32
N PRO A 184 6.37 1.09 5.25
CA PRO A 184 6.35 2.36 5.96
C PRO A 184 5.96 2.19 7.43
N GLY A 185 6.46 3.10 8.26
CA GLY A 185 5.93 3.42 9.57
C GLY A 185 4.62 4.22 9.50
N PRO A 186 4.23 4.87 10.61
CA PRO A 186 3.04 5.72 10.63
C PRO A 186 3.12 6.81 9.56
N ILE A 187 2.04 6.98 8.79
CA ILE A 187 1.92 7.99 7.74
C ILE A 187 1.03 9.12 8.28
N ALA A 188 1.46 10.38 8.09
CA ALA A 188 0.65 11.55 8.41
C ALA A 188 -0.64 11.55 7.59
N ARG A 189 -1.70 12.14 8.14
CA ARG A 189 -3.01 12.27 7.50
C ARG A 189 -3.56 13.64 7.81
N ASP A 190 -4.00 14.32 6.78
CA ASP A 190 -4.58 15.66 6.89
C ASP A 190 -6.10 15.61 7.14
N GLU A 191 -6.77 14.48 6.83
CA GLU A 191 -8.20 14.32 6.98
C GLU A 191 -8.58 13.09 7.81
N PRO A 192 -9.65 13.18 8.64
CA PRO A 192 -10.29 12.01 9.22
C PRO A 192 -10.89 11.15 8.09
N ARG A 193 -10.70 9.84 8.12
CA ARG A 193 -11.47 8.94 7.26
C ARG A 193 -12.94 9.00 7.63
N ASP A 194 -13.84 8.71 6.65
CA ASP A 194 -15.27 8.60 6.84
C ASP A 194 -15.68 7.58 7.93
N ASP A 195 -16.93 7.69 8.42
CA ASP A 195 -17.42 7.02 9.63
C ASP A 195 -17.30 5.50 9.63
N ASN A 196 -17.45 4.82 8.49
CA ASN A 196 -17.25 3.36 8.37
C ASN A 196 -15.81 2.92 8.68
N SER A 197 -14.84 3.81 8.61
CA SER A 197 -13.46 3.53 8.98
C SER A 197 -13.19 3.76 10.48
N ARG A 198 -14.10 4.41 11.21
CA ARG A 198 -14.02 4.62 12.67
C ARG A 198 -14.41 3.37 13.43
N GLU A 199 -15.48 2.68 13.03
CA GLU A 199 -15.89 1.40 13.63
C GLU A 199 -14.79 0.34 13.56
N LEU A 200 -14.10 0.26 12.43
CA LEU A 200 -13.00 -0.70 12.24
C LEU A 200 -11.70 -0.28 12.92
N ARG A 201 -11.58 0.97 13.39
CA ARG A 201 -10.43 1.45 14.17
C ARG A 201 -10.58 1.21 15.66
N GLY A 202 -11.72 0.70 16.10
CA GLY A 202 -11.96 0.44 17.51
C GLY A 202 -12.04 1.71 18.36
N GLU A 203 -12.59 2.81 17.81
CA GLU A 203 -12.95 3.97 18.65
C GLU A 203 -13.95 3.57 19.73
N GLN A 204 -14.54 2.36 19.61
CA GLN A 204 -15.36 1.68 20.60
C GLN A 204 -14.84 0.28 20.95
N ALA A 205 -13.58 -0.09 20.63
CA ALA A 205 -13.07 -1.42 20.93
C ALA A 205 -12.76 -1.55 22.43
N PRO A 206 -13.50 -2.36 23.19
CA PRO A 206 -13.21 -2.59 24.58
C PRO A 206 -11.78 -3.08 24.77
N GLY A 207 -11.07 -2.55 25.78
CA GLY A 207 -9.75 -3.03 26.15
C GLY A 207 -8.57 -2.50 25.30
N VAL A 208 -8.80 -1.66 24.28
CA VAL A 208 -7.70 -1.03 23.52
C VAL A 208 -7.29 0.28 24.18
N PRO A 209 -6.01 0.44 24.60
CA PRO A 209 -5.54 1.68 25.21
C PRO A 209 -5.62 2.87 24.26
N ALA A 210 -5.94 4.07 24.74
CA ALA A 210 -6.03 5.29 23.95
C ALA A 210 -4.73 5.60 23.17
N SER A 211 -3.57 5.19 23.69
CA SER A 211 -2.28 5.31 22.98
C SER A 211 -2.24 4.49 21.70
N ALA A 212 -2.89 3.32 21.67
CA ALA A 212 -2.92 2.43 20.50
C ALA A 212 -3.88 2.91 19.40
N LEU A 213 -4.81 3.82 19.71
CA LEU A 213 -5.69 4.45 18.72
C LEU A 213 -4.96 5.49 17.85
N LYS A 214 -3.83 5.99 18.31
CA LYS A 214 -2.99 6.93 17.55
C LYS A 214 -2.37 6.27 16.30
N PRO A 215 -1.98 7.06 15.27
CA PRO A 215 -1.24 6.54 14.13
C PRO A 215 -0.02 5.72 14.57
N GLY A 216 0.15 4.52 13.98
CA GLY A 216 1.25 3.62 14.34
C GLY A 216 1.01 2.77 15.59
N ALA A 217 -0.22 2.73 16.15
CA ALA A 217 -0.55 1.93 17.33
C ALA A 217 0.33 2.24 18.56
N GLY A 218 0.65 3.52 18.76
CA GLY A 218 1.47 3.98 19.88
C GLY A 218 2.99 3.91 19.64
N VAL A 219 3.44 3.45 18.49
CA VAL A 219 4.87 3.45 18.14
C VAL A 219 5.41 4.87 18.16
N ARG A 220 6.47 5.11 18.94
CA ARG A 220 7.10 6.43 19.13
C ARG A 220 7.98 6.83 17.95
N THR A 221 7.40 6.91 16.74
CA THR A 221 8.09 7.43 15.55
C THR A 221 7.33 8.61 14.97
N LYS A 222 8.07 9.58 14.40
CA LYS A 222 7.43 10.68 13.68
C LYS A 222 6.63 10.14 12.50
N ALA A 223 5.42 10.66 12.29
CA ALA A 223 4.63 10.33 11.14
C ALA A 223 5.35 10.77 9.85
N ILE A 224 5.31 9.91 8.84
CA ILE A 224 5.95 10.13 7.54
C ILE A 224 5.00 10.96 6.69
N GLN A 225 5.49 12.04 6.09
CA GLN A 225 4.70 12.81 5.12
C GLN A 225 4.47 11.97 3.86
N PRO A 226 3.20 11.83 3.38
CA PRO A 226 2.85 11.03 2.22
C PRO A 226 3.68 11.37 0.98
N GLU A 227 3.92 12.67 0.71
CA GLU A 227 4.64 13.17 -0.45
C GLU A 227 6.12 12.73 -0.42
N ARG A 228 6.75 12.76 0.76
CA ARG A 228 8.13 12.29 0.94
C ARG A 228 8.25 10.79 0.69
N LEU A 229 7.27 10.02 1.15
CA LEU A 229 7.22 8.58 0.91
C LEU A 229 6.97 8.27 -0.57
N ALA A 230 6.03 8.98 -1.21
CA ALA A 230 5.75 8.85 -2.63
C ALA A 230 7.00 9.10 -3.49
N ALA A 231 7.71 10.20 -3.24
CA ALA A 231 8.96 10.50 -3.93
C ALA A 231 10.05 9.43 -3.68
N ALA A 232 10.10 8.86 -2.47
CA ALA A 232 11.03 7.77 -2.17
C ALA A 232 10.67 6.47 -2.90
N ILE A 233 9.38 6.18 -3.10
CA ILE A 233 8.87 5.03 -3.87
C ILE A 233 9.29 5.17 -5.33
N LEU A 234 9.06 6.31 -5.98
CA LEU A 234 9.47 6.54 -7.38
C LEU A 234 10.98 6.31 -7.55
N ARG A 235 11.79 6.94 -6.70
CA ARG A 235 13.26 6.74 -6.72
C ARG A 235 13.68 5.29 -6.46
N ALA A 236 12.93 4.55 -5.64
CA ALA A 236 13.20 3.14 -5.38
C ALA A 236 12.87 2.28 -6.62
N CYS A 237 11.81 2.61 -7.35
CA CYS A 237 11.47 1.98 -8.63
C CYS A 237 12.55 2.24 -9.69
N GLU A 238 12.95 3.49 -9.89
CA GLU A 238 14.00 3.89 -10.84
C GLU A 238 15.32 3.14 -10.59
N LYS A 239 15.66 2.95 -9.30
CA LYS A 239 16.85 2.20 -8.88
C LYS A 239 16.61 0.69 -8.75
N ARG A 240 15.43 0.21 -9.12
CA ARG A 240 15.00 -1.20 -9.02
C ARG A 240 15.32 -1.84 -7.66
N LYS A 241 15.07 -1.12 -6.57
CA LYS A 241 15.28 -1.63 -5.20
C LYS A 241 14.27 -2.71 -4.87
N ALA A 242 14.73 -3.79 -4.23
CA ALA A 242 13.85 -4.88 -3.78
C ALA A 242 12.92 -4.48 -2.62
N GLU A 243 13.38 -3.55 -1.78
CA GLU A 243 12.67 -3.16 -0.56
C GLU A 243 12.94 -1.71 -0.16
N LEU A 244 11.90 -1.04 0.35
CA LEU A 244 11.97 0.30 0.93
C LEU A 244 11.37 0.27 2.35
N ILE A 245 12.20 0.34 3.38
CA ILE A 245 11.79 0.46 4.78
C ILE A 245 11.94 1.92 5.22
N VAL A 246 10.88 2.50 5.78
CA VAL A 246 10.89 3.89 6.27
C VAL A 246 10.30 3.94 7.68
N PRO A 247 11.04 4.42 8.67
CA PRO A 247 12.40 5.00 8.61
C PRO A 247 13.49 3.93 8.38
N PRO A 248 14.63 4.27 7.75
CA PRO A 248 15.68 3.30 7.42
C PRO A 248 16.29 2.60 8.64
N ALA A 249 16.34 3.28 9.79
CA ALA A 249 16.82 2.71 11.05
C ALA A 249 16.05 1.45 11.50
N ALA A 250 14.77 1.33 11.12
CA ALA A 250 13.96 0.16 11.43
C ALA A 250 14.52 -1.13 10.80
N ARG A 251 15.32 -1.03 9.71
CA ARG A 251 15.94 -2.18 9.07
C ARG A 251 16.88 -2.92 10.01
N LEU A 252 17.77 -2.18 10.70
CA LEU A 252 18.68 -2.77 11.68
C LEU A 252 17.92 -3.38 12.86
N LEU A 253 16.89 -2.67 13.33
CA LEU A 253 16.03 -3.17 14.41
C LEU A 253 15.40 -4.51 14.05
N PHE A 254 14.82 -4.65 12.86
CA PHE A 254 14.24 -5.92 12.42
C PHE A 254 15.28 -7.03 12.28
N ALA A 255 16.50 -6.74 11.79
CA ALA A 255 17.57 -7.71 11.74
C ALA A 255 17.93 -8.24 13.15
N LEU A 256 18.03 -7.37 14.14
CA LEU A 256 18.26 -7.75 15.54
C LEU A 256 17.09 -8.57 16.13
N MET A 257 15.85 -8.20 15.80
CA MET A 257 14.67 -8.92 16.27
C MET A 257 14.58 -10.36 15.72
N GLN A 258 15.19 -10.65 14.58
CA GLN A 258 15.26 -12.01 14.02
C GLN A 258 16.21 -12.95 14.81
N LEU A 259 17.11 -12.41 15.63
CA LEU A 259 18.07 -13.21 16.40
C LEU A 259 17.42 -13.93 17.59
N SER A 260 16.36 -13.36 18.17
CA SER A 260 15.70 -13.95 19.33
C SER A 260 14.25 -13.44 19.46
N PRO A 261 13.25 -14.33 19.58
CA PRO A 261 11.88 -13.95 19.86
C PRO A 261 11.73 -13.16 21.16
N ARG A 262 12.49 -13.52 22.21
CA ARG A 262 12.44 -12.79 23.50
C ARG A 262 12.93 -11.37 23.37
N LEU A 263 14.01 -11.16 22.60
CA LEU A 263 14.51 -9.81 22.29
C LEU A 263 13.51 -9.01 21.46
N ALA A 264 12.91 -9.63 20.45
CA ALA A 264 11.88 -9.03 19.62
C ALA A 264 10.69 -8.55 20.46
N ASP A 265 10.15 -9.43 21.30
CA ASP A 265 9.01 -9.12 22.19
C ASP A 265 9.34 -8.00 23.17
N TRP A 266 10.54 -8.01 23.75
CA TRP A 266 11.00 -6.97 24.66
C TRP A 266 11.07 -5.61 23.97
N ILE A 267 11.64 -5.55 22.74
CA ILE A 267 11.73 -4.33 21.95
C ILE A 267 10.33 -3.82 21.63
N VAL A 268 9.44 -4.69 21.12
CA VAL A 268 8.06 -4.29 20.76
C VAL A 268 7.32 -3.74 21.97
N ARG A 269 7.40 -4.41 23.14
CA ARG A 269 6.75 -3.95 24.38
C ARG A 269 7.25 -2.56 24.83
N LYS A 270 8.53 -2.23 24.60
CA LYS A 270 9.11 -0.93 24.94
C LYS A 270 8.76 0.17 23.94
N THR A 271 8.45 -0.18 22.70
CA THR A 271 8.23 0.77 21.61
C THR A 271 6.74 0.97 21.25
N THR A 272 5.86 0.12 21.74
CA THR A 272 4.40 0.18 21.61
C THR A 272 3.72 0.19 22.98
#